data_c3cc5cdcebbdae77a9a05850988cc455
#
_entry.id   c3cc5cdcebbdae77a9a05850988cc455
#
_cell.length_a   1.000
_cell.length_b   1.000
_cell.length_c   1.000
_cell.angle_alpha   90.00
_cell.angle_beta   90.00
_cell.angle_gamma   90.00
#
_symmetry.space_group_name_H-M   'P 1'
#
loop_
_entity.id
_entity.type
_entity.pdbx_description
1 polymer ?
#
loop_
_entity_poly.entity_id
_entity_poly.type
_entity_poly.pdbx_seq_one_letter_code
_entity_poly.pdbx_strand_id
1 'polypeptide(L)'
;MCFAPSPMKPFHLLVFTLCAFGLFSGIVGAADSVNRAPPVPIIVGDWVHVYRPAADIFPGPDSPRFKTGERYPDWQVNDHAIIQGPDGRWHAFGITHPAVAKGEPNPHEAEWFLFHAAAPVGPLKQQWVAGRWLDQPKILPPAERRKEIREIHSPFIIPHDGQYWMFYGYSPIRYATSTDLWSWQPRGELFRQEGSARDPSVMHHDGLFYMSYTSRQSVLVRTSRDLLHWSEPTTVFSLAPGETGGAESPTLLALHGGFYLIWCRWDAELSKQLVTYQDRSFVYFSTDPLNFRDRAPIAEIQGHAPEFFQDEDGDWWISSAERPFRGVSIAPIKWKNKS
;
A
#
# COMPACT_ATOMS: atom_id res chain seq x y z
N MET A 1 -37.83 -12.93 -45.25
CA MET A 1 -37.84 -11.67 -44.48
C MET A 1 -36.43 -11.43 -44.06
N CYS A 2 -35.73 -10.53 -44.76
CA CYS A 2 -34.36 -10.17 -44.44
C CYS A 2 -34.37 -9.04 -43.41
N PHE A 3 -33.71 -9.25 -42.26
CA PHE A 3 -33.44 -8.19 -41.28
C PHE A 3 -32.14 -7.51 -41.64
N ALA A 4 -32.20 -6.21 -41.87
CA ALA A 4 -31.03 -5.35 -42.05
C ALA A 4 -30.36 -5.02 -40.72
N PRO A 5 -29.01 -4.88 -40.64
CA PRO A 5 -28.32 -4.52 -39.43
C PRO A 5 -28.45 -3.01 -39.16
N SER A 6 -28.65 -2.65 -37.88
CA SER A 6 -28.65 -1.26 -37.40
C SER A 6 -27.25 -0.66 -37.40
N PRO A 7 -27.09 0.66 -37.62
CA PRO A 7 -25.81 1.30 -37.71
C PRO A 7 -25.18 1.53 -36.30
N MET A 8 -23.88 1.21 -36.17
CA MET A 8 -23.06 1.53 -35.04
C MET A 8 -22.88 3.05 -34.90
N LYS A 9 -23.04 3.57 -33.69
CA LYS A 9 -22.72 4.94 -33.35
C LYS A 9 -21.20 5.15 -33.29
N PRO A 10 -20.68 6.29 -33.74
CA PRO A 10 -19.24 6.54 -33.73
C PRO A 10 -18.72 6.80 -32.30
N PHE A 11 -17.62 6.16 -31.99
CA PHE A 11 -16.79 6.47 -30.82
C PHE A 11 -16.22 7.87 -30.98
N HIS A 12 -16.46 8.74 -30.00
CA HIS A 12 -15.78 10.02 -29.92
C HIS A 12 -14.34 9.80 -29.44
N LEU A 13 -13.41 9.97 -30.36
CA LEU A 13 -11.99 10.04 -30.10
C LEU A 13 -11.71 11.38 -29.42
N LEU A 14 -11.34 11.34 -28.13
CA LEU A 14 -10.89 12.52 -27.41
C LEU A 14 -9.46 12.86 -27.88
N VAL A 15 -9.37 13.88 -28.71
CA VAL A 15 -8.08 14.42 -29.18
C VAL A 15 -7.50 15.29 -28.04
N PHE A 16 -6.38 14.85 -27.46
CA PHE A 16 -5.58 15.68 -26.59
C PHE A 16 -4.92 16.79 -27.40
N THR A 17 -5.37 18.02 -27.22
CA THR A 17 -4.74 19.21 -27.79
C THR A 17 -3.40 19.47 -27.10
N LEU A 18 -2.29 19.29 -27.81
CA LEU A 18 -0.98 19.78 -27.38
C LEU A 18 -1.02 21.31 -27.34
N CYS A 19 -1.04 21.89 -26.17
CA CYS A 19 -0.71 23.30 -26.00
C CYS A 19 0.81 23.46 -26.09
N ALA A 20 1.26 24.03 -27.21
CA ALA A 20 2.63 24.50 -27.37
C ALA A 20 2.83 25.75 -26.48
N PHE A 21 3.58 25.60 -25.39
CA PHE A 21 4.05 26.74 -24.60
C PHE A 21 5.29 27.34 -25.23
N GLY A 22 5.16 28.62 -25.59
CA GLY A 22 6.22 29.45 -26.12
C GLY A 22 7.36 29.62 -25.11
N LEU A 23 8.58 29.56 -25.64
CA LEU A 23 9.82 29.91 -24.97
C LEU A 23 9.78 31.37 -24.51
N PHE A 24 9.59 31.60 -23.23
CA PHE A 24 10.01 32.83 -22.59
C PHE A 24 11.23 32.53 -21.74
N SER A 25 12.40 32.92 -22.27
CA SER A 25 13.66 32.92 -21.54
C SER A 25 13.63 34.04 -20.49
N GLY A 26 13.17 33.70 -19.28
CA GLY A 26 13.35 34.51 -18.09
C GLY A 26 14.37 33.80 -17.23
N ILE A 27 15.62 34.27 -17.25
CA ILE A 27 16.62 33.95 -16.22
C ILE A 27 16.15 34.60 -14.95
N VAL A 28 15.40 33.85 -14.13
CA VAL A 28 15.12 34.21 -12.73
C VAL A 28 15.95 33.30 -11.85
N GLY A 29 16.77 33.92 -11.01
CA GLY A 29 17.83 33.41 -10.18
C GLY A 29 17.57 32.04 -9.51
N ALA A 30 18.41 31.11 -9.85
CA ALA A 30 18.61 29.85 -9.15
C ALA A 30 19.53 30.06 -7.95
N ALA A 31 19.10 30.85 -6.95
CA ALA A 31 19.96 31.14 -5.80
C ALA A 31 19.30 30.96 -4.42
N ASP A 32 17.98 30.67 -4.32
CA ASP A 32 17.31 30.61 -3.00
C ASP A 32 16.71 29.25 -2.59
N SER A 33 17.00 28.14 -3.29
CA SER A 33 16.42 26.83 -2.96
C SER A 33 17.29 25.90 -2.07
N VAL A 34 18.48 26.35 -1.65
CA VAL A 34 19.52 25.44 -1.12
C VAL A 34 19.42 25.19 0.40
N ASN A 35 18.50 25.83 1.15
CA ASN A 35 18.53 25.68 2.63
C ASN A 35 17.16 25.56 3.31
N ARG A 36 16.12 25.21 2.61
CA ARG A 36 14.82 25.03 3.25
C ARG A 36 14.63 23.56 3.62
N ALA A 37 14.33 23.28 4.90
CA ALA A 37 14.00 21.92 5.34
C ALA A 37 12.82 21.38 4.51
N PRO A 38 12.85 20.09 4.10
CA PRO A 38 11.78 19.51 3.31
C PRO A 38 10.45 19.55 4.07
N PRO A 39 9.32 19.75 3.38
CA PRO A 39 8.01 19.69 4.00
C PRO A 39 7.76 18.32 4.66
N VAL A 40 6.97 18.29 5.72
CA VAL A 40 6.59 17.06 6.41
C VAL A 40 5.07 16.85 6.32
N PRO A 41 4.59 15.60 6.27
CA PRO A 41 3.17 15.31 6.27
C PRO A 41 2.57 15.59 7.64
N ILE A 42 1.44 16.29 7.66
CA ILE A 42 0.70 16.63 8.88
C ILE A 42 -0.77 16.25 8.66
N ILE A 43 -1.33 15.48 9.58
CA ILE A 43 -2.76 15.17 9.60
C ILE A 43 -3.53 16.46 9.90
N VAL A 44 -4.52 16.78 9.07
CA VAL A 44 -5.28 18.05 9.15
C VAL A 44 -6.78 17.86 9.37
N GLY A 45 -7.22 16.63 9.62
CA GLY A 45 -8.60 16.27 9.92
C GLY A 45 -8.65 15.06 10.83
N ASP A 46 -9.86 14.60 11.11
CA ASP A 46 -10.07 13.43 11.96
C ASP A 46 -9.74 12.13 11.22
N TRP A 47 -9.28 11.13 11.95
CA TRP A 47 -9.29 9.76 11.48
C TRP A 47 -10.72 9.24 11.41
N VAL A 48 -11.12 8.73 10.25
CA VAL A 48 -12.43 8.11 10.06
C VAL A 48 -12.25 6.64 9.72
N HIS A 49 -12.83 5.77 10.53
CA HIS A 49 -12.84 4.33 10.34
C HIS A 49 -13.80 3.94 9.22
N VAL A 50 -13.30 3.90 7.99
CA VAL A 50 -14.12 3.73 6.78
C VAL A 50 -14.51 2.29 6.50
N TYR A 51 -13.69 1.32 6.94
CA TYR A 51 -13.89 -0.11 6.67
C TYR A 51 -13.64 -0.97 7.90
N ARG A 52 -14.53 -1.94 8.09
CA ARG A 52 -14.37 -3.05 9.03
C ARG A 52 -14.79 -4.35 8.36
N PRO A 53 -14.01 -5.45 8.51
CA PRO A 53 -14.42 -6.76 8.00
C PRO A 53 -15.74 -7.21 8.62
N ALA A 54 -16.62 -7.79 7.80
CA ALA A 54 -17.81 -8.45 8.27
C ALA A 54 -17.47 -9.84 8.83
N ALA A 55 -18.33 -10.37 9.71
CA ALA A 55 -18.27 -11.76 10.15
C ALA A 55 -18.34 -12.70 8.94
N ASP A 56 -17.35 -13.57 8.77
CA ASP A 56 -17.21 -14.37 7.55
C ASP A 56 -16.71 -15.78 7.84
N ILE A 57 -16.79 -16.61 6.80
CA ILE A 57 -16.34 -17.99 6.82
C ILE A 57 -14.84 -18.03 6.52
N PHE A 58 -14.09 -18.79 7.30
CA PHE A 58 -12.66 -19.00 7.06
C PHE A 58 -12.45 -19.90 5.83
N PRO A 59 -11.87 -19.39 4.72
CA PRO A 59 -11.67 -20.15 3.50
C PRO A 59 -10.31 -20.83 3.42
N GLY A 60 -9.45 -20.63 4.44
CA GLY A 60 -8.11 -21.17 4.46
C GLY A 60 -8.05 -22.67 4.85
N PRO A 61 -6.87 -23.29 4.82
CA PRO A 61 -6.70 -24.64 5.29
C PRO A 61 -6.87 -24.72 6.81
N ASP A 62 -7.22 -25.91 7.30
CA ASP A 62 -7.25 -26.16 8.74
C ASP A 62 -5.90 -25.84 9.40
N SER A 63 -5.97 -25.14 10.50
CA SER A 63 -4.84 -24.87 11.39
C SER A 63 -5.19 -25.28 12.83
N PRO A 64 -4.25 -25.22 13.79
CA PRO A 64 -4.55 -25.50 15.19
C PRO A 64 -5.69 -24.64 15.76
N ARG A 65 -5.90 -23.45 15.21
CA ARG A 65 -6.87 -22.45 15.72
C ARG A 65 -8.08 -22.26 14.85
N PHE A 66 -7.95 -22.41 13.53
CA PHE A 66 -9.00 -22.09 12.58
C PHE A 66 -9.32 -23.30 11.69
N LYS A 67 -10.60 -23.47 11.40
CA LYS A 67 -11.12 -24.56 10.59
C LYS A 67 -11.77 -24.02 9.32
N THR A 68 -11.45 -24.64 8.20
CA THR A 68 -12.08 -24.36 6.91
C THR A 68 -13.60 -24.49 7.02
N GLY A 69 -14.31 -23.49 6.53
CA GLY A 69 -15.78 -23.46 6.51
C GLY A 69 -16.41 -23.00 7.82
N GLU A 70 -15.66 -22.79 8.87
CA GLU A 70 -16.18 -22.20 10.11
C GLU A 70 -16.31 -20.69 10.01
N ARG A 71 -17.34 -20.15 10.67
CA ARG A 71 -17.59 -18.71 10.76
C ARG A 71 -16.94 -18.13 11.99
N TYR A 72 -16.16 -17.06 11.78
CA TYR A 72 -15.53 -16.30 12.85
C TYR A 72 -16.15 -14.90 12.90
N PRO A 73 -16.63 -14.45 14.07
CA PRO A 73 -17.38 -13.20 14.19
C PRO A 73 -16.50 -11.95 14.12
N ASP A 74 -15.23 -12.10 14.38
CA ASP A 74 -14.27 -10.97 14.43
C ASP A 74 -13.06 -11.28 13.56
N TRP A 75 -12.68 -10.30 12.75
CA TRP A 75 -11.56 -10.40 11.81
C TRP A 75 -10.61 -9.23 12.01
N GLN A 76 -9.33 -9.51 11.85
CA GLN A 76 -8.28 -8.49 11.85
C GLN A 76 -7.92 -8.09 10.44
N VAL A 77 -7.42 -6.87 10.30
CA VAL A 77 -6.76 -6.38 9.09
C VAL A 77 -5.40 -5.80 9.45
N ASN A 78 -4.48 -5.84 8.51
CA ASN A 78 -3.17 -5.23 8.66
C ASN A 78 -2.78 -4.51 7.36
N ASP A 79 -1.51 -4.61 6.93
CA ASP A 79 -1.01 -3.93 5.73
C ASP A 79 -2.00 -3.98 4.58
N HIS A 80 -2.20 -2.84 3.94
CA HIS A 80 -3.26 -2.67 2.96
C HIS A 80 -2.87 -1.66 1.89
N ALA A 81 -3.58 -1.68 0.79
CA ALA A 81 -3.48 -0.70 -0.30
C ALA A 81 -4.84 -0.05 -0.54
N ILE A 82 -4.84 1.23 -0.90
CA ILE A 82 -6.03 1.99 -1.27
C ILE A 82 -5.86 2.52 -2.69
N ILE A 83 -6.86 2.31 -3.54
CA ILE A 83 -6.81 2.72 -4.94
C ILE A 83 -8.20 3.03 -5.49
N GLN A 84 -8.29 4.00 -6.40
CA GLN A 84 -9.52 4.27 -7.14
C GLN A 84 -9.62 3.35 -8.36
N GLY A 85 -10.78 2.73 -8.53
CA GLY A 85 -11.08 1.84 -9.63
C GLY A 85 -11.68 2.54 -10.85
N PRO A 86 -11.72 1.85 -12.00
CA PRO A 86 -12.28 2.35 -13.23
C PRO A 86 -13.82 2.46 -13.17
N ASP A 87 -14.43 1.82 -12.17
CA ASP A 87 -15.86 1.88 -11.86
C ASP A 87 -16.25 3.12 -11.03
N GLY A 88 -15.28 4.01 -10.74
CA GLY A 88 -15.47 5.21 -9.94
C GLY A 88 -15.60 4.97 -8.44
N ARG A 89 -15.20 3.77 -7.97
CA ARG A 89 -15.16 3.42 -6.55
C ARG A 89 -13.75 3.50 -6.01
N TRP A 90 -13.66 3.74 -4.73
CA TRP A 90 -12.45 3.51 -3.97
C TRP A 90 -12.44 2.08 -3.44
N HIS A 91 -11.32 1.42 -3.57
CA HIS A 91 -11.09 0.05 -3.13
C HIS A 91 -9.97 0.01 -2.10
N ALA A 92 -10.10 -0.90 -1.15
CA ALA A 92 -9.03 -1.28 -0.23
C ALA A 92 -8.82 -2.79 -0.27
N PHE A 93 -7.56 -3.19 -0.25
CA PHE A 93 -7.11 -4.58 -0.20
C PHE A 93 -6.07 -4.71 0.89
N GLY A 94 -6.05 -5.81 1.62
CA GLY A 94 -5.07 -5.97 2.68
C GLY A 94 -5.10 -7.33 3.35
N ILE A 95 -4.13 -7.57 4.21
CA ILE A 95 -4.05 -8.77 5.01
C ILE A 95 -5.31 -8.89 5.87
N THR A 96 -5.87 -10.08 5.95
CA THR A 96 -6.97 -10.38 6.89
C THR A 96 -6.90 -11.81 7.39
N HIS A 97 -7.32 -12.01 8.62
CA HIS A 97 -7.49 -13.31 9.26
C HIS A 97 -8.49 -13.22 10.42
N PRO A 98 -9.04 -14.34 10.91
CA PRO A 98 -9.85 -14.32 12.10
C PRO A 98 -9.08 -13.74 13.30
N ALA A 99 -9.74 -12.93 14.12
CA ALA A 99 -9.16 -12.35 15.32
C ALA A 99 -8.82 -13.43 16.34
N VAL A 100 -7.71 -13.24 17.04
CA VAL A 100 -7.31 -14.08 18.17
C VAL A 100 -7.61 -13.39 19.50
N ALA A 101 -7.69 -14.17 20.57
CA ALA A 101 -7.86 -13.62 21.90
C ALA A 101 -6.65 -12.74 22.27
N LYS A 102 -6.93 -11.72 23.08
CA LYS A 102 -5.89 -10.83 23.61
C LYS A 102 -4.79 -11.63 24.30
N GLY A 103 -3.53 -11.34 23.97
CA GLY A 103 -2.36 -12.01 24.53
C GLY A 103 -1.96 -13.30 23.82
N GLU A 104 -2.74 -13.75 22.84
CA GLU A 104 -2.37 -14.84 21.98
C GLU A 104 -1.45 -14.36 20.84
N PRO A 105 -0.47 -15.18 20.41
CA PRO A 105 0.36 -14.83 19.26
C PRO A 105 -0.49 -14.67 18.00
N ASN A 106 -0.10 -13.75 17.13
CA ASN A 106 -0.72 -13.62 15.83
C ASN A 106 -0.58 -14.93 15.04
N PRO A 107 -1.68 -15.52 14.55
CA PRO A 107 -1.63 -16.78 13.82
C PRO A 107 -1.21 -16.55 12.36
N HIS A 108 0.08 -16.42 12.09
CA HIS A 108 0.59 -16.30 10.71
C HIS A 108 0.05 -17.40 9.78
N GLU A 109 -0.24 -18.58 10.34
CA GLU A 109 -0.91 -19.64 9.60
C GLU A 109 -2.32 -19.33 9.11
N ALA A 110 -2.89 -18.17 9.46
CA ALA A 110 -4.18 -17.71 8.99
C ALA A 110 -4.10 -16.57 7.96
N GLU A 111 -2.92 -16.03 7.69
CA GLU A 111 -2.69 -14.95 6.71
C GLU A 111 -2.57 -15.53 5.28
N TRP A 112 -3.65 -16.16 4.81
CA TRP A 112 -3.69 -16.87 3.54
C TRP A 112 -4.43 -16.14 2.43
N PHE A 113 -5.01 -14.99 2.70
CA PHE A 113 -5.85 -14.24 1.76
C PHE A 113 -5.93 -12.76 2.15
N LEU A 114 -6.35 -11.98 1.17
CA LEU A 114 -6.54 -10.55 1.33
C LEU A 114 -8.02 -10.22 1.45
N PHE A 115 -8.35 -9.25 2.30
CA PHE A 115 -9.67 -8.63 2.23
C PHE A 115 -9.78 -7.77 0.97
N HIS A 116 -11.01 -7.55 0.53
CA HIS A 116 -11.37 -6.54 -0.43
C HIS A 116 -12.53 -5.74 0.14
N ALA A 117 -12.40 -4.44 0.18
CA ALA A 117 -13.47 -3.51 0.53
C ALA A 117 -13.70 -2.53 -0.60
N ALA A 118 -14.95 -2.13 -0.84
CA ALA A 118 -15.30 -1.16 -1.86
C ALA A 118 -16.22 -0.09 -1.29
N ALA A 119 -15.87 1.19 -1.54
CA ALA A 119 -16.73 2.31 -1.27
C ALA A 119 -17.91 2.37 -2.27
N PRO A 120 -19.01 3.06 -1.97
CA PRO A 120 -19.96 3.47 -3.00
C PRO A 120 -19.27 4.31 -4.09
N VAL A 121 -19.87 4.38 -5.29
CA VAL A 121 -19.37 5.26 -6.36
C VAL A 121 -19.37 6.71 -5.92
N GLY A 122 -18.29 7.41 -6.20
CA GLY A 122 -18.18 8.85 -5.95
C GLY A 122 -16.85 9.29 -5.33
N PRO A 123 -16.67 10.61 -5.19
CA PRO A 123 -15.46 11.22 -4.66
C PRO A 123 -15.07 10.71 -3.27
N LEU A 124 -13.76 10.59 -2.99
CA LEU A 124 -13.26 10.10 -1.70
C LEU A 124 -13.83 10.89 -0.51
N LYS A 125 -13.92 12.20 -0.64
CA LYS A 125 -14.47 13.08 0.40
C LYS A 125 -15.91 12.74 0.79
N GLN A 126 -16.71 12.19 -0.14
CA GLN A 126 -18.05 11.69 0.14
C GLN A 126 -18.04 10.29 0.75
N GLN A 127 -16.97 9.53 0.56
CA GLN A 127 -16.79 8.19 1.12
C GLN A 127 -16.04 8.19 2.45
N TRP A 128 -15.58 9.36 2.90
CA TRP A 128 -14.94 9.57 4.20
C TRP A 128 -15.97 9.61 5.34
N VAL A 129 -16.64 8.49 5.53
CA VAL A 129 -17.73 8.28 6.49
C VAL A 129 -17.53 6.93 7.17
N ALA A 130 -17.71 6.89 8.49
CA ALA A 130 -17.50 5.69 9.29
C ALA A 130 -18.34 4.50 8.79
N GLY A 131 -17.67 3.36 8.57
CA GLY A 131 -18.29 2.12 8.10
C GLY A 131 -18.89 2.18 6.69
N ARG A 132 -18.48 3.16 5.89
CA ARG A 132 -19.05 3.40 4.56
C ARG A 132 -18.63 2.36 3.51
N TRP A 133 -17.42 1.83 3.64
CA TRP A 133 -16.87 0.89 2.68
C TRP A 133 -17.35 -0.52 3.02
N LEU A 134 -17.86 -1.20 2.01
CA LEU A 134 -18.50 -2.50 2.19
C LEU A 134 -17.51 -3.64 1.96
N ASP A 135 -17.56 -4.62 2.84
CA ASP A 135 -16.80 -5.86 2.71
C ASP A 135 -17.21 -6.62 1.45
N GLN A 136 -16.24 -7.11 0.71
CA GLN A 136 -16.39 -7.89 -0.51
C GLN A 136 -15.80 -9.29 -0.30
N PRO A 137 -16.05 -10.25 -1.19
CA PRO A 137 -15.40 -11.55 -1.10
C PRO A 137 -13.88 -11.41 -1.02
N LYS A 138 -13.27 -12.15 -0.10
CA LYS A 138 -11.82 -12.17 0.09
C LYS A 138 -11.09 -12.61 -1.17
N ILE A 139 -10.04 -11.92 -1.49
CA ILE A 139 -9.21 -12.22 -2.65
C ILE A 139 -8.13 -13.21 -2.23
N LEU A 140 -8.14 -14.34 -2.88
CA LEU A 140 -7.01 -15.23 -2.94
C LEU A 140 -7.06 -15.92 -4.30
N PRO A 141 -6.07 -15.72 -5.15
CA PRO A 141 -5.99 -16.45 -6.40
C PRO A 141 -6.02 -17.96 -6.14
N PRO A 142 -6.89 -18.76 -6.80
CA PRO A 142 -6.97 -20.20 -6.55
C PRO A 142 -5.63 -20.93 -6.69
N ALA A 143 -4.79 -20.48 -7.61
CA ALA A 143 -3.44 -21.02 -7.81
C ALA A 143 -2.50 -20.75 -6.62
N GLU A 144 -2.79 -19.72 -5.84
CA GLU A 144 -1.99 -19.33 -4.67
C GLU A 144 -2.44 -20.05 -3.40
N ARG A 145 -3.50 -20.86 -3.43
CA ARG A 145 -3.98 -21.68 -2.30
C ARG A 145 -3.22 -22.98 -2.13
N ARG A 146 -2.00 -23.07 -2.64
CA ARG A 146 -1.20 -24.28 -2.55
C ARG A 146 -0.50 -24.38 -1.20
N LYS A 147 -0.18 -25.61 -0.78
CA LYS A 147 0.46 -25.86 0.51
C LYS A 147 1.84 -25.19 0.67
N GLU A 148 2.50 -24.92 -0.44
CA GLU A 148 3.80 -24.24 -0.47
C GLU A 148 3.72 -22.74 -0.21
N ILE A 149 2.54 -22.12 -0.33
CA ILE A 149 2.33 -20.71 -0.01
C ILE A 149 1.69 -20.66 1.37
N ARG A 150 2.47 -20.24 2.34
CA ARG A 150 2.05 -20.22 3.73
C ARG A 150 1.47 -18.89 4.18
N GLU A 151 1.85 -17.81 3.50
CA GLU A 151 1.51 -16.45 3.91
C GLU A 151 1.36 -15.56 2.67
N ILE A 152 0.34 -14.72 2.66
CA ILE A 152 0.12 -13.67 1.65
C ILE A 152 0.02 -12.36 2.40
N HIS A 153 1.06 -11.53 2.26
CA HIS A 153 1.21 -10.29 3.00
C HIS A 153 1.11 -9.07 2.10
N SER A 154 0.71 -7.97 2.70
CA SER A 154 0.94 -6.60 2.28
C SER A 154 0.78 -6.36 0.78
N PRO A 155 -0.45 -6.31 0.27
CA PRO A 155 -0.65 -5.98 -1.13
C PRO A 155 -0.33 -4.50 -1.36
N PHE A 156 0.38 -4.21 -2.45
CA PHE A 156 0.54 -2.86 -2.98
C PHE A 156 0.07 -2.82 -4.42
N ILE A 157 -0.66 -1.79 -4.83
CA ILE A 157 -1.31 -1.76 -6.14
C ILE A 157 -0.97 -0.46 -6.87
N ILE A 158 -0.55 -0.60 -8.12
CA ILE A 158 -0.35 0.53 -9.03
C ILE A 158 -1.10 0.32 -10.35
N PRO A 159 -1.61 1.40 -10.98
CA PRO A 159 -2.04 1.35 -12.37
C PRO A 159 -0.82 1.44 -13.28
N HIS A 160 -0.74 0.57 -14.29
CA HIS A 160 0.28 0.60 -15.32
C HIS A 160 -0.21 -0.08 -16.60
N ASP A 161 -0.01 0.57 -17.76
CA ASP A 161 -0.37 0.07 -19.10
C ASP A 161 -1.82 -0.48 -19.21
N GLY A 162 -2.78 0.28 -18.68
CA GLY A 162 -4.20 -0.07 -18.74
C GLY A 162 -4.63 -1.24 -17.86
N GLN A 163 -3.77 -1.66 -16.95
CA GLN A 163 -4.03 -2.68 -15.95
C GLN A 163 -3.64 -2.17 -14.56
N TYR A 164 -4.13 -2.86 -13.53
CA TYR A 164 -3.68 -2.75 -12.16
C TYR A 164 -2.72 -3.90 -11.86
N TRP A 165 -1.60 -3.57 -11.24
CA TRP A 165 -0.58 -4.52 -10.81
C TRP A 165 -0.59 -4.56 -9.29
N MET A 166 -0.87 -5.72 -8.74
CA MET A 166 -0.77 -5.98 -7.29
C MET A 166 0.52 -6.73 -7.02
N PHE A 167 1.36 -6.18 -6.16
CA PHE A 167 2.56 -6.82 -5.63
C PHE A 167 2.25 -7.29 -4.21
N TYR A 168 2.61 -8.52 -3.88
CA TYR A 168 2.30 -9.10 -2.59
C TYR A 168 3.25 -10.24 -2.25
N GLY A 169 3.24 -10.67 -1.01
CA GLY A 169 3.89 -11.89 -0.61
C GLY A 169 4.84 -11.76 0.55
N TYR A 170 5.36 -12.94 0.89
CA TYR A 170 6.40 -13.13 1.88
C TYR A 170 7.42 -14.12 1.31
N SER A 171 8.48 -13.59 0.72
CA SER A 171 9.58 -14.33 0.08
C SER A 171 9.17 -15.67 -0.56
N PRO A 172 8.73 -15.70 -1.80
CA PRO A 172 8.98 -14.69 -2.83
C PRO A 172 7.98 -13.53 -2.86
N ILE A 173 8.40 -12.38 -3.39
CA ILE A 173 7.48 -11.36 -3.87
C ILE A 173 6.82 -11.89 -5.14
N ARG A 174 5.50 -11.74 -5.20
CA ARG A 174 4.63 -12.19 -6.28
C ARG A 174 3.85 -11.02 -6.87
N TYR A 175 3.21 -11.27 -8.00
CA TYR A 175 2.30 -10.28 -8.57
C TYR A 175 1.06 -10.91 -9.20
N ALA A 176 0.01 -10.10 -9.24
CA ALA A 176 -1.21 -10.37 -9.97
C ALA A 176 -1.62 -9.14 -10.76
N THR A 177 -2.42 -9.30 -11.81
CA THR A 177 -2.95 -8.19 -12.59
C THR A 177 -4.46 -8.23 -12.66
N SER A 178 -5.08 -7.04 -12.79
CA SER A 178 -6.51 -6.87 -12.97
C SER A 178 -6.78 -5.72 -13.93
N THR A 179 -7.91 -5.74 -14.60
CA THR A 179 -8.42 -4.60 -15.39
C THR A 179 -9.54 -3.84 -14.70
N ASP A 180 -10.06 -4.39 -13.59
CA ASP A 180 -11.29 -3.92 -12.97
C ASP A 180 -11.22 -3.82 -11.42
N LEU A 181 -10.13 -4.28 -10.79
CA LEU A 181 -9.93 -4.44 -9.35
C LEU A 181 -10.84 -5.50 -8.69
N TRP A 182 -11.72 -6.13 -9.44
CA TRP A 182 -12.62 -7.18 -8.95
C TRP A 182 -12.10 -8.59 -9.25
N SER A 183 -11.50 -8.75 -10.41
CA SER A 183 -10.98 -10.04 -10.89
C SER A 183 -9.47 -9.98 -11.03
N TRP A 184 -8.74 -10.78 -10.27
CA TRP A 184 -7.29 -10.80 -10.25
C TRP A 184 -6.73 -12.06 -10.90
N GLN A 185 -5.74 -11.88 -11.77
CA GLN A 185 -5.00 -12.96 -12.44
C GLN A 185 -3.61 -13.09 -11.81
N PRO A 186 -3.33 -14.17 -11.06
CA PRO A 186 -1.98 -14.44 -10.58
C PRO A 186 -1.02 -14.61 -11.75
N ARG A 187 0.16 -14.01 -11.64
CA ARG A 187 1.20 -14.07 -12.67
C ARG A 187 2.45 -14.84 -12.23
N GLY A 188 2.59 -15.06 -10.93
CA GLY A 188 3.70 -15.84 -10.37
C GLY A 188 4.68 -15.02 -9.54
N GLU A 189 5.89 -15.55 -9.42
CA GLU A 189 6.97 -14.97 -8.61
C GLU A 189 7.77 -13.95 -9.41
N LEU A 190 8.16 -12.83 -8.78
CA LEU A 190 9.08 -11.86 -9.34
C LEU A 190 10.52 -12.14 -8.91
N PHE A 191 10.74 -12.28 -7.61
CA PHE A 191 12.06 -12.59 -7.06
C PHE A 191 11.96 -13.20 -5.68
N ARG A 192 13.04 -13.87 -5.29
CA ARG A 192 13.28 -14.36 -3.92
C ARG A 192 14.39 -13.54 -3.27
N GLN A 193 14.27 -13.36 -1.97
CA GLN A 193 15.27 -12.71 -1.13
C GLN A 193 15.69 -13.65 -0.03
N GLU A 194 16.99 -13.77 0.22
CA GLU A 194 17.48 -14.49 1.37
C GLU A 194 17.04 -13.79 2.66
N GLY A 195 16.54 -14.56 3.61
CA GLY A 195 16.00 -14.07 4.88
C GLY A 195 14.53 -13.77 4.80
N SER A 196 14.13 -12.67 4.18
CA SER A 196 12.72 -12.32 3.96
C SER A 196 12.60 -11.24 2.88
N ALA A 197 11.43 -11.17 2.24
CA ALA A 197 11.00 -10.02 1.45
C ALA A 197 9.51 -9.87 1.68
N ARG A 198 9.08 -8.79 2.32
CA ARG A 198 7.68 -8.50 2.62
C ARG A 198 7.39 -7.01 2.50
N ASP A 199 6.14 -6.68 2.52
CA ASP A 199 5.64 -5.31 2.52
C ASP A 199 6.15 -4.51 1.30
N PRO A 200 5.94 -5.01 0.05
CA PRO A 200 6.39 -4.30 -1.13
C PRO A 200 5.59 -3.02 -1.34
N SER A 201 6.26 -1.95 -1.74
CA SER A 201 5.66 -0.71 -2.23
C SER A 201 6.41 -0.26 -3.47
N VAL A 202 5.72 0.27 -4.48
CA VAL A 202 6.32 0.62 -5.77
C VAL A 202 6.09 2.09 -6.09
N MET A 203 7.17 2.82 -6.26
CA MET A 203 7.19 4.20 -6.75
C MET A 203 7.66 4.21 -8.21
N HIS A 204 7.01 4.99 -9.07
CA HIS A 204 7.49 5.29 -10.42
C HIS A 204 8.04 6.70 -10.47
N HIS A 205 9.29 6.85 -10.91
CA HIS A 205 9.94 8.15 -11.05
C HIS A 205 10.96 8.13 -12.20
N ASP A 206 10.88 9.13 -13.08
CA ASP A 206 11.78 9.29 -14.24
C ASP A 206 11.95 8.03 -15.10
N GLY A 207 10.84 7.33 -15.38
CA GLY A 207 10.82 6.14 -16.23
C GLY A 207 11.44 4.90 -15.60
N LEU A 208 11.64 4.91 -14.27
CA LEU A 208 12.14 3.79 -13.49
C LEU A 208 11.19 3.49 -12.32
N PHE A 209 10.91 2.23 -12.11
CA PHE A 209 10.17 1.75 -10.94
C PHE A 209 11.15 1.42 -9.82
N TYR A 210 10.80 1.80 -8.60
CA TYR A 210 11.52 1.52 -7.37
C TYR A 210 10.61 0.72 -6.45
N MET A 211 10.95 -0.52 -6.19
CA MET A 211 10.22 -1.33 -5.20
C MET A 211 10.98 -1.31 -3.89
N SER A 212 10.41 -0.65 -2.89
CA SER A 212 10.87 -0.79 -1.51
C SER A 212 10.19 -1.98 -0.85
N TYR A 213 10.91 -2.70 -0.01
CA TYR A 213 10.39 -3.82 0.76
C TYR A 213 11.22 -4.06 2.00
N THR A 214 10.66 -4.77 2.96
CA THR A 214 11.33 -5.08 4.22
C THR A 214 12.08 -6.40 4.12
N SER A 215 13.28 -6.43 4.67
CA SER A 215 14.03 -7.65 4.97
C SER A 215 14.67 -7.56 6.35
N ARG A 216 14.17 -8.35 7.30
CA ARG A 216 14.62 -8.32 8.70
C ARG A 216 14.50 -6.91 9.30
N GLN A 217 15.63 -6.27 9.64
CA GLN A 217 15.71 -4.93 10.24
C GLN A 217 16.00 -3.82 9.22
N SER A 218 15.88 -4.13 7.94
CA SER A 218 16.31 -3.24 6.86
C SER A 218 15.20 -3.00 5.85
N VAL A 219 15.24 -1.84 5.23
CA VAL A 219 14.50 -1.54 4.00
C VAL A 219 15.45 -1.68 2.82
N LEU A 220 15.04 -2.46 1.85
CA LEU A 220 15.76 -2.68 0.60
C LEU A 220 14.96 -2.07 -0.55
N VAL A 221 15.68 -1.68 -1.60
CA VAL A 221 15.07 -1.20 -2.84
C VAL A 221 15.65 -1.99 -4.02
N ARG A 222 14.77 -2.40 -4.92
CA ARG A 222 15.11 -2.88 -6.27
C ARG A 222 14.54 -1.93 -7.31
N THR A 223 15.15 -1.87 -8.48
CA THR A 223 14.68 -1.04 -9.59
C THR A 223 14.30 -1.88 -10.79
N SER A 224 13.33 -1.39 -11.57
CA SER A 224 12.86 -2.05 -12.79
C SER A 224 12.41 -1.01 -13.84
N ARG A 225 12.49 -1.36 -15.12
CA ARG A 225 11.92 -0.57 -16.22
C ARG A 225 10.60 -1.10 -16.73
N ASP A 226 10.22 -2.32 -16.33
CA ASP A 226 9.09 -3.07 -16.91
C ASP A 226 8.24 -3.81 -15.88
N LEU A 227 8.51 -3.62 -14.57
CA LEU A 227 7.86 -4.30 -13.44
C LEU A 227 8.12 -5.82 -13.37
N LEU A 228 8.82 -6.40 -14.33
CA LEU A 228 9.08 -7.83 -14.42
C LEU A 228 10.52 -8.18 -14.07
N HIS A 229 11.47 -7.39 -14.55
CA HIS A 229 12.89 -7.61 -14.35
C HIS A 229 13.43 -6.60 -13.32
N TRP A 230 13.78 -7.09 -12.15
CA TRP A 230 14.23 -6.29 -11.02
C TRP A 230 15.74 -6.42 -10.79
N SER A 231 16.38 -5.31 -10.47
CA SER A 231 17.81 -5.26 -10.16
C SER A 231 18.15 -6.09 -8.91
N GLU A 232 19.44 -6.28 -8.63
CA GLU A 232 19.88 -6.70 -7.30
C GLU A 232 19.45 -5.69 -6.24
N PRO A 233 19.23 -6.12 -4.99
CA PRO A 233 18.74 -5.25 -3.93
C PRO A 233 19.82 -4.27 -3.44
N THR A 234 19.41 -3.05 -3.17
CA THR A 234 20.19 -2.06 -2.43
C THR A 234 19.58 -1.87 -1.05
N THR A 235 20.34 -2.06 0.02
CA THR A 235 19.91 -1.70 1.37
C THR A 235 19.93 -0.18 1.48
N VAL A 236 18.76 0.44 1.63
CA VAL A 236 18.61 1.90 1.69
C VAL A 236 18.50 2.43 3.11
N PHE A 237 18.06 1.58 4.04
CA PHE A 237 17.93 1.88 5.46
C PHE A 237 18.15 0.60 6.29
N SER A 238 18.68 0.74 7.50
CA SER A 238 18.73 -0.32 8.50
C SER A 238 18.58 0.28 9.90
N LEU A 239 17.95 -0.46 10.80
CA LEU A 239 17.99 -0.12 12.22
C LEU A 239 19.43 -0.10 12.72
N ALA A 240 19.70 0.72 13.73
CA ALA A 240 21.04 0.79 14.33
C ALA A 240 21.41 -0.53 15.04
N PRO A 241 22.69 -0.88 15.10
CA PRO A 241 23.14 -2.05 15.85
C PRO A 241 22.65 -2.02 17.30
N GLY A 242 22.00 -3.10 17.75
CA GLY A 242 21.43 -3.21 19.09
C GLY A 242 19.99 -2.75 19.24
N GLU A 243 19.40 -2.12 18.21
CA GLU A 243 17.96 -1.87 18.20
C GLU A 243 17.17 -3.17 18.00
N THR A 244 16.05 -3.28 18.71
CA THR A 244 15.12 -4.42 18.59
C THR A 244 14.03 -4.14 17.55
N GLY A 245 13.39 -5.20 17.06
CA GLY A 245 12.30 -5.09 16.09
C GLY A 245 12.77 -5.04 14.64
N GLY A 246 11.91 -4.54 13.78
CA GLY A 246 12.13 -4.43 12.34
C GLY A 246 11.47 -3.19 11.75
N ALA A 247 11.92 -2.78 10.58
CA ALA A 247 11.18 -1.84 9.76
C ALA A 247 10.05 -2.60 9.06
N GLU A 248 8.85 -2.01 8.98
CA GLU A 248 7.69 -2.56 8.30
C GLU A 248 7.04 -1.56 7.37
N SER A 249 6.34 -2.09 6.37
CA SER A 249 5.47 -1.34 5.46
C SER A 249 6.15 -0.08 4.88
N PRO A 250 7.35 -0.23 4.26
CA PRO A 250 8.09 0.91 3.74
C PRO A 250 7.42 1.47 2.49
N THR A 251 7.22 2.77 2.45
CA THR A 251 6.71 3.50 1.28
C THR A 251 7.72 4.52 0.80
N LEU A 252 8.00 4.53 -0.51
CA LEU A 252 8.80 5.57 -1.17
C LEU A 252 7.90 6.54 -1.92
N LEU A 253 8.14 7.84 -1.76
CA LEU A 253 7.43 8.90 -2.50
C LEU A 253 8.43 9.89 -3.09
N ALA A 254 8.25 10.26 -4.36
CA ALA A 254 9.01 11.32 -5.01
C ALA A 254 8.23 12.63 -4.94
N LEU A 255 8.62 13.56 -4.05
CA LEU A 255 7.91 14.80 -3.78
C LEU A 255 8.90 15.92 -3.39
N HIS A 256 8.51 17.16 -3.65
CA HIS A 256 9.22 18.36 -3.17
C HIS A 256 10.71 18.39 -3.50
N GLY A 257 11.08 17.88 -4.69
CA GLY A 257 12.47 17.87 -5.16
C GLY A 257 13.37 16.81 -4.52
N GLY A 258 12.80 15.79 -3.91
CA GLY A 258 13.52 14.65 -3.36
C GLY A 258 12.62 13.46 -3.10
N PHE A 259 13.05 12.59 -2.21
CA PHE A 259 12.41 11.31 -1.93
C PHE A 259 12.14 11.18 -0.44
N TYR A 260 10.97 10.70 -0.13
CA TYR A 260 10.57 10.35 1.23
C TYR A 260 10.54 8.83 1.37
N LEU A 261 11.19 8.32 2.40
CA LEU A 261 11.03 6.96 2.88
C LEU A 261 10.21 7.03 4.17
N ILE A 262 9.09 6.31 4.19
CA ILE A 262 8.22 6.23 5.35
C ILE A 262 8.11 4.75 5.70
N TRP A 263 8.24 4.42 6.98
CA TRP A 263 8.11 3.05 7.46
C TRP A 263 7.64 3.04 8.92
N CYS A 264 6.93 1.99 9.33
CA CYS A 264 6.54 1.77 10.72
C CYS A 264 7.45 0.73 11.39
N ARG A 265 7.55 0.79 12.73
CA ARG A 265 8.36 -0.15 13.51
C ARG A 265 7.50 -1.33 13.95
N TRP A 266 8.01 -2.53 13.74
CA TRP A 266 7.52 -3.71 14.40
C TRP A 266 8.48 -4.11 15.53
N ASP A 267 7.96 -4.39 16.72
CA ASP A 267 8.72 -4.88 17.86
C ASP A 267 7.91 -5.96 18.58
N ALA A 268 8.43 -7.19 18.59
CA ALA A 268 7.75 -8.35 19.15
C ALA A 268 7.48 -8.21 20.67
N GLU A 269 8.37 -7.55 21.39
CA GLU A 269 8.18 -7.38 22.83
C GLU A 269 7.15 -6.30 23.12
N LEU A 270 7.15 -5.21 22.36
CA LEU A 270 6.10 -4.20 22.45
C LEU A 270 4.74 -4.76 22.02
N SER A 271 4.68 -5.60 20.99
CA SER A 271 3.42 -6.20 20.55
C SER A 271 2.82 -7.19 21.56
N LYS A 272 3.63 -7.81 22.42
CA LYS A 272 3.16 -8.63 23.54
C LYS A 272 2.62 -7.78 24.69
N GLN A 273 3.24 -6.63 24.96
CA GLN A 273 2.86 -5.74 26.06
C GLN A 273 1.70 -4.82 25.71
N LEU A 274 1.70 -4.36 24.45
CA LEU A 274 0.68 -3.46 23.95
C LEU A 274 -0.41 -4.30 23.30
N VAL A 275 -1.63 -4.08 23.70
CA VAL A 275 -2.82 -4.50 22.96
C VAL A 275 -2.85 -3.85 21.58
N THR A 276 -1.84 -3.04 21.29
CA THR A 276 -1.75 -2.17 20.13
C THR A 276 -0.31 -2.10 19.66
N TYR A 277 -0.06 -2.37 18.39
CA TYR A 277 1.17 -2.01 17.69
C TYR A 277 1.50 -0.53 17.87
N GLN A 278 2.73 -0.16 17.62
CA GLN A 278 3.06 1.24 17.47
C GLN A 278 2.30 1.82 16.28
N ASP A 279 1.48 2.78 16.53
CA ASP A 279 0.75 3.56 15.53
C ASP A 279 1.59 4.75 15.03
N ARG A 280 2.92 4.58 14.96
CA ARG A 280 3.86 5.60 14.51
C ARG A 280 4.64 5.11 13.32
N SER A 281 4.70 5.99 12.33
CA SER A 281 5.56 5.84 11.17
C SER A 281 6.59 6.95 11.14
N PHE A 282 7.82 6.59 10.77
CA PHE A 282 8.95 7.50 10.70
C PHE A 282 9.10 8.01 9.27
N VAL A 283 9.32 9.30 9.12
CA VAL A 283 9.47 9.98 7.83
C VAL A 283 10.90 10.42 7.65
N TYR A 284 11.56 9.94 6.62
CA TYR A 284 12.92 10.30 6.22
C TYR A 284 12.89 11.04 4.88
N PHE A 285 13.89 11.88 4.63
CA PHE A 285 14.05 12.58 3.37
C PHE A 285 15.47 12.43 2.82
N SER A 286 15.58 12.25 1.51
CA SER A 286 16.84 12.18 0.77
C SER A 286 16.69 12.79 -0.61
N THR A 287 17.77 13.28 -1.20
CA THR A 287 17.84 13.63 -2.62
C THR A 287 18.19 12.43 -3.50
N ASP A 288 18.47 11.28 -2.89
CA ASP A 288 18.76 10.01 -3.56
C ASP A 288 17.81 8.93 -3.05
N PRO A 289 16.97 8.30 -3.91
CA PRO A 289 16.02 7.29 -3.49
C PRO A 289 16.65 5.99 -2.98
N LEU A 290 17.96 5.82 -3.20
CA LEU A 290 18.70 4.64 -2.79
C LEU A 290 19.56 4.87 -1.53
N ASN A 291 19.45 6.04 -0.88
CA ASN A 291 20.27 6.37 0.28
C ASN A 291 19.53 7.13 1.38
N PHE A 292 19.09 6.41 2.40
CA PHE A 292 18.53 6.93 3.66
C PHE A 292 19.36 6.52 4.86
N ARG A 293 20.55 5.92 4.65
CA ARG A 293 21.48 5.56 5.71
C ARG A 293 21.96 6.81 6.41
N ASP A 294 22.26 6.69 7.68
CA ASP A 294 22.81 7.76 8.50
C ASP A 294 21.94 9.04 8.56
N ARG A 295 20.66 8.92 8.21
CA ARG A 295 19.70 10.01 8.30
C ARG A 295 18.83 9.85 9.54
N ALA A 296 18.59 10.95 10.23
CA ALA A 296 17.57 11.01 11.26
C ALA A 296 16.18 11.18 10.60
N PRO A 297 15.11 10.69 11.23
CA PRO A 297 13.77 10.99 10.77
C PRO A 297 13.50 12.50 10.84
N ILE A 298 12.94 13.04 9.78
CA ILE A 298 12.53 14.45 9.72
C ILE A 298 11.19 14.70 10.41
N ALA A 299 10.35 13.66 10.53
CA ALA A 299 9.08 13.69 11.25
C ALA A 299 8.68 12.29 11.70
N GLU A 300 7.72 12.25 12.60
CA GLU A 300 6.89 11.10 12.91
C GLU A 300 5.44 11.44 12.54
N ILE A 301 4.70 10.47 12.04
CA ILE A 301 3.27 10.60 11.75
C ILE A 301 2.52 9.43 12.36
N GLN A 302 1.32 9.69 12.87
CA GLN A 302 0.45 8.64 13.37
C GLN A 302 -0.05 7.78 12.21
N GLY A 303 0.01 6.46 12.36
CA GLY A 303 -0.46 5.48 11.39
C GLY A 303 0.34 4.19 11.46
N HIS A 304 -0.34 3.04 11.38
CA HIS A 304 0.28 1.73 11.25
C HIS A 304 0.09 1.22 9.82
N ALA A 305 1.19 0.77 9.19
CA ALA A 305 1.22 0.37 7.80
C ALA A 305 0.53 1.41 6.87
N PRO A 306 0.91 2.69 6.96
CA PRO A 306 0.16 3.74 6.30
C PRO A 306 0.43 3.74 4.80
N GLU A 307 -0.65 3.91 4.03
CA GLU A 307 -0.58 4.27 2.63
C GLU A 307 -0.78 5.77 2.45
N PHE A 308 -0.03 6.37 1.54
CA PHE A 308 -0.12 7.78 1.16
C PHE A 308 -0.66 7.85 -0.26
N PHE A 309 -1.79 8.49 -0.44
CA PHE A 309 -2.46 8.55 -1.75
C PHE A 309 -3.14 9.89 -1.96
N GLN A 310 -3.49 10.19 -3.20
CA GLN A 310 -4.21 11.39 -3.57
C GLN A 310 -5.63 11.02 -4.01
N ASP A 311 -6.60 11.87 -3.65
CA ASP A 311 -7.93 11.76 -4.20
C ASP A 311 -7.99 12.36 -5.62
N GLU A 312 -9.17 12.33 -6.22
CA GLU A 312 -9.44 12.84 -7.57
C GLU A 312 -9.21 14.36 -7.74
N ASP A 313 -9.17 15.10 -6.64
CA ASP A 313 -8.86 16.53 -6.61
C ASP A 313 -7.35 16.78 -6.42
N GLY A 314 -6.55 15.74 -6.18
CA GLY A 314 -5.12 15.81 -5.87
C GLY A 314 -4.82 16.13 -4.40
N ASP A 315 -5.82 16.13 -3.52
CA ASP A 315 -5.61 16.28 -2.08
C ASP A 315 -5.01 14.99 -1.50
N TRP A 316 -4.05 15.18 -0.58
CA TRP A 316 -3.34 14.07 0.04
C TRP A 316 -4.08 13.46 1.22
N TRP A 317 -4.04 12.14 1.28
CA TRP A 317 -4.62 11.32 2.32
C TRP A 317 -3.60 10.33 2.86
N ILE A 318 -3.85 9.89 4.08
CA ILE A 318 -3.13 8.80 4.74
C ILE A 318 -4.15 7.77 5.21
N SER A 319 -3.79 6.51 5.12
CA SER A 319 -4.52 5.43 5.76
C SER A 319 -3.76 4.83 6.93
N SER A 320 -4.44 4.07 7.75
CA SER A 320 -3.87 3.28 8.84
C SER A 320 -4.70 2.03 9.08
N ALA A 321 -4.04 0.91 9.37
CA ALA A 321 -4.72 -0.22 9.98
C ALA A 321 -5.28 0.23 11.34
N GLU A 322 -6.60 0.03 11.54
CA GLU A 322 -7.30 0.47 12.74
C GLU A 322 -6.95 -0.38 13.95
N ARG A 323 -6.81 0.28 15.08
CA ARG A 323 -6.49 -0.41 16.32
C ARG A 323 -7.74 -0.88 17.06
N PRO A 324 -7.75 -2.09 17.58
CA PRO A 324 -6.75 -3.17 17.53
C PRO A 324 -6.86 -4.04 16.25
N PHE A 325 -6.48 -3.50 15.09
CA PHE A 325 -6.48 -4.17 13.77
C PHE A 325 -7.85 -4.65 13.27
N ARG A 326 -8.89 -3.86 13.44
CA ARG A 326 -10.26 -4.25 13.10
C ARG A 326 -10.80 -3.61 11.84
N GLY A 327 -9.97 -2.89 11.10
CA GLY A 327 -10.38 -2.23 9.88
C GLY A 327 -9.35 -1.24 9.37
N VAL A 328 -9.78 -0.35 8.52
CA VAL A 328 -8.98 0.71 7.93
C VAL A 328 -9.58 2.06 8.25
N SER A 329 -8.75 2.96 8.75
CA SER A 329 -9.05 4.38 8.90
C SER A 329 -8.30 5.22 7.88
N ILE A 330 -8.89 6.34 7.45
CA ILE A 330 -8.25 7.33 6.59
C ILE A 330 -8.38 8.73 7.18
N ALA A 331 -7.39 9.59 6.90
CA ALA A 331 -7.40 11.00 7.29
C ALA A 331 -6.77 11.87 6.20
N PRO A 332 -7.22 13.14 6.04
CA PRO A 332 -6.57 14.09 5.14
C PRO A 332 -5.26 14.58 5.73
N ILE A 333 -4.25 14.79 4.87
CA ILE A 333 -2.96 15.35 5.26
C ILE A 333 -2.59 16.56 4.41
N LYS A 334 -1.68 17.36 4.92
CA LYS A 334 -0.98 18.42 4.18
C LYS A 334 0.51 18.32 4.40
N TRP A 335 1.27 18.60 3.34
CA TRP A 335 2.72 18.74 3.42
C TRP A 335 3.05 20.18 3.83
N LYS A 336 3.71 20.36 4.97
CA LYS A 336 4.06 21.68 5.52
C LYS A 336 5.54 21.78 5.86
N ASN A 337 6.13 22.94 5.61
CA ASN A 337 7.45 23.22 6.12
C ASN A 337 7.41 23.24 7.65
N LYS A 338 8.44 22.68 8.30
CA LYS A 338 8.61 22.88 9.74
C LYS A 338 8.84 24.36 10.01
N SER A 339 8.02 24.94 10.86
CA SER A 339 8.17 26.31 11.38
C SER A 339 9.42 26.42 12.26
#